data_762629e4ca3977b4bfe9d06ba6860e1c
#
_entry.id   762629e4ca3977b4bfe9d06ba6860e1c
#
_cell.length_a   1.000
_cell.length_b   1.000
_cell.length_c   1.000
_cell.angle_alpha   90.00
_cell.angle_beta   90.00
_cell.angle_gamma   90.00
#
_symmetry.space_group_name_H-M   'P 1'
#
loop_
_entity.id
_entity.type
_entity.pdbx_description
1 polymer ?
#
loop_
_entity_poly.entity_id
_entity_poly.type
_entity_poly.pdbx_seq_one_letter_code
_entity_poly.pdbx_strand_id
1 'polypeptide(L)'
;MHDYYRRWRQQGVWEQVHHTLRQKVRVAAGKTDQPSGAILDSQTIKTGDQACASGYDAGKKIEGRKRHVVVDTLGLLLRVIVGPASVQDRDGARPVLQAVLLGFTGPRKIWADSGYAGALVQWFQAQAGPRDCVLEIVRRLEGVSGFHVLPKRWLVERTLGWLVKSRHLAAITKRRPTPANQCSI
;
A
#
# COMPACT_ATOMS: atom_id res chain seq x y z
N MET A 1 -8.73 -11.66 25.60
CA MET A 1 -8.07 -11.70 24.28
C MET A 1 -8.05 -10.34 23.56
N HIS A 2 -9.13 -9.54 23.64
CA HIS A 2 -9.22 -8.20 23.04
C HIS A 2 -8.17 -7.19 23.55
N ASP A 3 -7.80 -7.26 24.83
CA ASP A 3 -6.90 -6.29 25.46
C ASP A 3 -5.44 -6.45 25.04
N TYR A 4 -4.98 -7.69 24.84
CA TYR A 4 -3.63 -7.96 24.32
C TYR A 4 -3.45 -7.45 22.90
N TYR A 5 -4.43 -7.69 22.01
CA TYR A 5 -4.39 -7.19 20.64
C TYR A 5 -4.29 -5.65 20.61
N ARG A 6 -5.11 -4.96 21.43
CA ARG A 6 -5.12 -3.51 21.53
C ARG A 6 -3.79 -2.97 22.06
N ARG A 7 -3.25 -3.59 23.10
CA ARG A 7 -1.95 -3.23 23.69
C ARG A 7 -0.83 -3.39 22.67
N TRP A 8 -0.74 -4.52 22.02
CA TRP A 8 0.30 -4.80 21.03
C TRP A 8 0.21 -3.87 19.83
N ARG A 9 -0.99 -3.50 19.41
CA ARG A 9 -1.18 -2.50 18.36
C ARG A 9 -0.66 -1.12 18.79
N GLN A 10 -0.96 -0.68 20.03
CA GLN A 10 -0.49 0.59 20.56
C GLN A 10 1.03 0.64 20.76
N GLN A 11 1.63 -0.50 21.08
CA GLN A 11 3.08 -0.63 21.29
C GLN A 11 3.86 -0.89 19.98
N GLY A 12 3.22 -0.97 18.83
CA GLY A 12 3.88 -1.26 17.56
C GLY A 12 4.44 -2.69 17.45
N VAL A 13 3.98 -3.62 18.29
CA VAL A 13 4.49 -5.01 18.29
C VAL A 13 4.16 -5.70 16.97
N TRP A 14 2.98 -5.45 16.40
CA TRP A 14 2.59 -6.04 15.12
C TRP A 14 3.49 -5.59 13.97
N GLU A 15 3.87 -4.32 13.95
CA GLU A 15 4.80 -3.77 12.96
C GLU A 15 6.18 -4.38 13.11
N GLN A 16 6.67 -4.59 14.34
CA GLN A 16 7.96 -5.24 14.60
C GLN A 16 7.95 -6.71 14.16
N VAL A 17 6.90 -7.48 14.52
CA VAL A 17 6.74 -8.86 14.09
C VAL A 17 6.70 -8.96 12.57
N HIS A 18 5.89 -8.12 11.92
CA HIS A 18 5.80 -8.07 10.47
C HIS A 18 7.15 -7.73 9.83
N HIS A 19 7.86 -6.74 10.36
CA HIS A 19 9.18 -6.34 9.87
C HIS A 19 10.18 -7.51 9.95
N THR A 20 10.26 -8.16 11.11
CA THR A 20 11.17 -9.30 11.33
C THR A 20 10.84 -10.48 10.43
N LEU A 21 9.57 -10.85 10.30
CA LEU A 21 9.14 -11.95 9.44
C LEU A 21 9.46 -11.66 7.97
N ARG A 22 9.19 -10.45 7.51
CA ARG A 22 9.50 -10.02 6.14
C ARG A 22 10.99 -10.17 5.84
N GLN A 23 11.87 -9.69 6.75
CA GLN A 23 13.33 -9.83 6.60
C GLN A 23 13.73 -11.31 6.48
N LYS A 24 13.23 -12.15 7.39
CA LYS A 24 13.51 -13.60 7.35
C LYS A 24 13.07 -14.25 6.04
N VAL A 25 11.86 -13.93 5.55
CA VAL A 25 11.35 -14.46 4.28
C VAL A 25 12.22 -14.00 3.10
N ARG A 26 12.68 -12.75 3.11
CA ARG A 26 13.56 -12.23 2.05
C ARG A 26 14.90 -12.97 2.02
N VAL A 27 15.51 -13.12 3.19
CA VAL A 27 16.79 -13.84 3.33
C VAL A 27 16.64 -15.30 2.90
N ALA A 28 15.57 -15.98 3.32
CA ALA A 28 15.27 -17.35 2.89
C ALA A 28 15.04 -17.48 1.38
N ALA A 29 14.59 -16.39 0.72
CA ALA A 29 14.46 -16.33 -0.73
C ALA A 29 15.75 -15.86 -1.44
N GLY A 30 16.89 -15.85 -0.78
CA GLY A 30 18.19 -15.44 -1.34
C GLY A 30 18.29 -13.94 -1.67
N LYS A 31 17.51 -13.10 -0.98
CA LYS A 31 17.53 -11.64 -1.13
C LYS A 31 18.13 -10.97 0.11
N THR A 32 18.53 -9.71 -0.05
CA THR A 32 18.91 -8.89 1.10
C THR A 32 17.70 -8.65 2.00
N ASP A 33 17.90 -8.42 3.27
CA ASP A 33 16.86 -8.12 4.27
C ASP A 33 16.08 -6.85 3.93
N GLN A 34 16.73 -5.85 3.31
CA GLN A 34 16.11 -4.62 2.81
C GLN A 34 15.72 -4.74 1.33
N PRO A 35 14.52 -4.30 0.94
CA PRO A 35 14.10 -4.29 -0.45
C PRO A 35 14.84 -3.20 -1.24
N SER A 36 15.37 -3.53 -2.42
CA SER A 36 15.93 -2.55 -3.35
C SER A 36 14.89 -1.93 -4.30
N GLY A 37 13.74 -2.56 -4.42
CA GLY A 37 12.63 -2.09 -5.25
C GLY A 37 11.28 -2.36 -4.60
N ALA A 38 10.29 -1.53 -4.94
CA ALA A 38 8.94 -1.65 -4.42
C ALA A 38 7.89 -1.35 -5.51
N ILE A 39 6.65 -1.75 -5.28
CA ILE A 39 5.53 -1.53 -6.18
C ILE A 39 4.39 -0.88 -5.39
N LEU A 40 3.87 0.23 -5.91
CA LEU A 40 2.73 0.95 -5.37
C LEU A 40 1.47 0.60 -6.16
N ASP A 41 0.37 0.35 -5.44
CA ASP A 41 -0.97 0.24 -6.03
C ASP A 41 -2.04 0.60 -5.00
N SER A 42 -3.30 0.72 -5.45
CA SER A 42 -4.45 0.97 -4.59
C SER A 42 -5.60 0.02 -4.87
N GLN A 43 -6.37 -0.27 -3.83
CA GLN A 43 -7.59 -1.04 -3.94
C GLN A 43 -8.73 -0.39 -3.16
N THR A 44 -9.86 -0.18 -3.86
CA THR A 44 -11.10 0.23 -3.21
C THR A 44 -11.85 -0.99 -2.72
N ILE A 45 -12.29 -0.97 -1.46
CA ILE A 45 -13.05 -2.02 -0.81
C ILE A 45 -14.35 -1.44 -0.24
N LYS A 46 -15.43 -2.19 -0.41
CA LYS A 46 -16.73 -1.82 0.15
C LYS A 46 -16.66 -1.80 1.67
N THR A 47 -17.32 -0.84 2.28
CA THR A 47 -17.52 -0.78 3.73
C THR A 47 -18.95 -1.11 4.07
N GLY A 48 -19.17 -1.80 5.19
CA GLY A 48 -20.53 -1.96 5.75
C GLY A 48 -20.98 -0.69 6.48
N ASP A 49 -22.26 -0.59 6.76
CA ASP A 49 -22.99 0.59 7.22
C ASP A 49 -22.50 1.29 8.52
N GLN A 50 -21.51 0.74 9.19
CA GLN A 50 -21.02 1.27 10.48
C GLN A 50 -19.51 1.60 10.46
N ALA A 51 -18.92 1.86 9.30
CA ALA A 51 -17.49 2.12 9.22
C ALA A 51 -17.16 3.61 9.42
N CYS A 52 -15.98 3.89 9.98
CA CYS A 52 -15.33 5.20 9.97
C CYS A 52 -15.34 5.78 8.55
N ALA A 53 -15.16 7.08 8.41
CA ALA A 53 -15.19 7.86 7.18
C ALA A 53 -15.01 7.03 5.89
N SER A 54 -16.11 6.75 5.22
CA SER A 54 -16.15 6.18 3.86
C SER A 54 -16.16 7.30 2.82
N GLY A 55 -16.00 6.96 1.56
CA GLY A 55 -16.11 7.90 0.47
C GLY A 55 -16.49 7.16 -0.82
N TYR A 56 -16.96 7.90 -1.80
CA TYR A 56 -17.36 7.35 -3.09
C TYR A 56 -16.21 7.44 -4.10
N ASP A 57 -15.78 6.28 -4.61
CA ASP A 57 -14.83 6.18 -5.72
C ASP A 57 -15.61 6.28 -7.03
N ALA A 58 -15.58 7.45 -7.66
CA ALA A 58 -16.31 7.70 -8.89
C ALA A 58 -15.82 6.85 -10.07
N GLY A 59 -14.53 6.51 -10.10
CA GLY A 59 -13.96 5.67 -11.17
C GLY A 59 -14.41 4.22 -11.10
N LYS A 60 -14.58 3.68 -9.90
CA LYS A 60 -14.99 2.28 -9.67
C LYS A 60 -16.48 2.16 -9.34
N LYS A 61 -17.19 3.29 -9.13
CA LYS A 61 -18.59 3.36 -8.70
C LYS A 61 -18.86 2.57 -7.41
N ILE A 62 -17.95 2.68 -6.44
CA ILE A 62 -17.99 1.96 -5.15
C ILE A 62 -17.91 2.97 -4.03
N GLU A 63 -18.87 2.88 -3.10
CA GLU A 63 -18.74 3.54 -1.80
C GLU A 63 -17.94 2.64 -0.85
N GLY A 64 -16.91 3.23 -0.20
CA GLY A 64 -16.09 2.45 0.66
C GLY A 64 -14.80 3.16 1.09
N ARG A 65 -13.77 2.36 1.28
CA ARG A 65 -12.43 2.82 1.65
C ARG A 65 -11.41 2.37 0.63
N LYS A 66 -10.39 3.17 0.47
CA LYS A 66 -9.27 2.88 -0.43
C LYS A 66 -8.04 2.59 0.41
N ARG A 67 -7.40 1.46 0.15
CA ARG A 67 -6.10 1.12 0.70
C ARG A 67 -5.03 1.34 -0.33
N HIS A 68 -4.04 2.14 0.02
CA HIS A 68 -2.83 2.36 -0.76
C HIS A 68 -1.76 1.44 -0.19
N VAL A 69 -1.19 0.61 -1.03
CA VAL A 69 -0.31 -0.49 -0.64
C VAL A 69 1.02 -0.36 -1.36
N VAL A 70 2.11 -0.54 -0.62
CA VAL A 70 3.44 -0.69 -1.20
C VAL A 70 3.98 -2.05 -0.80
N VAL A 71 4.37 -2.84 -1.80
CA VAL A 71 4.98 -4.16 -1.62
C VAL A 71 6.40 -4.18 -2.19
N ASP A 72 7.21 -5.14 -1.75
CA ASP A 72 8.53 -5.36 -2.34
C ASP A 72 8.48 -6.25 -3.59
N THR A 73 9.65 -6.57 -4.16
CA THR A 73 9.78 -7.43 -5.35
C THR A 73 9.46 -8.90 -5.12
N LEU A 74 9.18 -9.32 -3.90
CA LEU A 74 8.62 -10.64 -3.57
C LEU A 74 7.10 -10.57 -3.32
N GLY A 75 6.50 -9.38 -3.37
CA GLY A 75 5.10 -9.15 -3.03
C GLY A 75 4.86 -9.03 -1.52
N LEU A 76 5.90 -8.89 -0.71
CA LEU A 76 5.77 -8.71 0.73
C LEU A 76 5.39 -7.28 1.05
N LEU A 77 4.41 -7.10 1.92
CA LEU A 77 3.90 -5.80 2.31
C LEU A 77 4.98 -4.96 3.00
N LEU A 78 5.21 -3.74 2.53
CA LEU A 78 6.06 -2.75 3.17
C LEU A 78 5.26 -1.78 4.02
N ARG A 79 4.23 -1.17 3.41
CA ARG A 79 3.33 -0.23 4.08
C ARG A 79 1.94 -0.31 3.46
N VAL A 80 0.95 -0.02 4.27
CA VAL A 80 -0.45 0.18 3.84
C VAL A 80 -1.04 1.37 4.57
N ILE A 81 -1.78 2.22 3.85
CA ILE A 81 -2.58 3.29 4.43
C ILE A 81 -3.99 3.18 3.88
N VAL A 82 -4.97 3.33 4.76
CA VAL A 82 -6.38 3.22 4.43
C VAL A 82 -7.06 4.55 4.68
N GLY A 83 -7.71 5.08 3.65
CA GLY A 83 -8.47 6.33 3.68
C GLY A 83 -9.84 6.20 3.04
N PRO A 84 -10.63 7.30 2.97
CA PRO A 84 -11.88 7.34 2.22
C PRO A 84 -11.64 7.03 0.74
N ALA A 85 -12.56 6.31 0.09
CA ALA A 85 -12.42 5.96 -1.32
C ALA A 85 -12.54 7.18 -2.27
N SER A 86 -13.10 8.29 -1.79
CA SER A 86 -13.17 9.56 -2.52
C SER A 86 -11.81 10.23 -2.76
N VAL A 87 -10.79 9.87 -1.98
CA VAL A 87 -9.43 10.40 -2.16
C VAL A 87 -8.84 9.85 -3.46
N GLN A 88 -8.29 10.73 -4.30
CA GLN A 88 -7.63 10.32 -5.54
C GLN A 88 -6.39 9.48 -5.26
N ASP A 89 -6.06 8.56 -6.17
CA ASP A 89 -4.92 7.65 -5.99
C ASP A 89 -3.60 8.38 -5.78
N ARG A 90 -3.37 9.49 -6.50
CA ARG A 90 -2.18 10.33 -6.36
C ARG A 90 -2.04 10.98 -4.98
N ASP A 91 -3.15 11.45 -4.42
CA ASP A 91 -3.13 12.11 -3.11
C ASP A 91 -3.02 11.09 -1.98
N GLY A 92 -3.73 9.98 -2.08
CA GLY A 92 -3.64 8.88 -1.13
C GLY A 92 -2.30 8.13 -1.16
N ALA A 93 -1.55 8.21 -2.27
CA ALA A 93 -0.21 7.65 -2.37
C ALA A 93 0.84 8.42 -1.56
N ARG A 94 0.68 9.73 -1.39
CA ARG A 94 1.68 10.56 -0.67
C ARG A 94 2.00 10.05 0.74
N PRO A 95 1.02 9.80 1.62
CA PRO A 95 1.31 9.32 2.96
C PRO A 95 2.00 7.95 2.98
N VAL A 96 1.59 7.01 2.11
CA VAL A 96 2.20 5.68 2.08
C VAL A 96 3.62 5.72 1.54
N LEU A 97 3.91 6.54 0.54
CA LEU A 97 5.24 6.76 0.00
C LEU A 97 6.16 7.42 1.03
N GLN A 98 5.66 8.42 1.75
CA GLN A 98 6.40 9.07 2.84
C GLN A 98 6.74 8.06 3.95
N ALA A 99 5.78 7.21 4.34
CA ALA A 99 6.02 6.16 5.33
C ALA A 99 7.04 5.11 4.85
N VAL A 100 7.12 4.84 3.55
CA VAL A 100 8.16 3.98 2.96
C VAL A 100 9.52 4.67 3.02
N LEU A 101 9.61 5.93 2.63
CA LEU A 101 10.87 6.69 2.72
C LEU A 101 11.39 6.78 4.16
N LEU A 102 10.54 6.97 5.14
CA LEU A 102 10.93 7.04 6.55
C LEU A 102 11.33 5.67 7.14
N GLY A 103 10.62 4.61 6.73
CA GLY A 103 10.78 3.29 7.33
C GLY A 103 11.77 2.36 6.63
N PHE A 104 12.25 2.70 5.43
CA PHE A 104 13.14 1.85 4.63
C PHE A 104 14.24 2.66 3.97
N THR A 105 15.46 2.20 4.09
CA THR A 105 16.63 2.82 3.46
C THR A 105 17.03 2.18 2.14
N GLY A 106 16.55 0.95 1.88
CA GLY A 106 16.95 0.14 0.75
C GLY A 106 16.32 0.45 -0.61
N PRO A 107 15.04 0.90 -0.70
CA PRO A 107 14.40 1.11 -1.99
C PRO A 107 15.11 2.18 -2.83
N ARG A 108 15.55 1.79 -4.04
CA ARG A 108 16.11 2.67 -5.07
C ARG A 108 15.08 3.00 -6.14
N LYS A 109 14.06 2.16 -6.27
CA LYS A 109 13.02 2.33 -7.27
C LYS A 109 11.68 1.88 -6.76
N ILE A 110 10.64 2.68 -6.99
CA ILE A 110 9.25 2.35 -6.73
C ILE A 110 8.51 2.42 -8.06
N TRP A 111 7.84 1.33 -8.44
CA TRP A 111 7.01 1.27 -9.65
C TRP A 111 5.56 1.57 -9.30
N ALA A 112 4.92 2.36 -10.14
CA ALA A 112 3.49 2.67 -10.06
C ALA A 112 2.88 2.70 -11.47
N ASP A 113 1.56 2.56 -11.58
CA ASP A 113 0.88 2.64 -12.87
C ASP A 113 0.71 4.10 -13.36
N SER A 114 0.15 4.24 -14.57
CA SER A 114 -0.08 5.55 -15.19
C SER A 114 -1.03 6.46 -14.40
N GLY A 115 -1.89 5.92 -13.55
CA GLY A 115 -2.78 6.68 -12.67
C GLY A 115 -2.02 7.56 -11.66
N TYR A 116 -0.77 7.23 -11.38
CA TYR A 116 0.10 7.97 -10.46
C TYR A 116 1.02 8.99 -11.15
N ALA A 117 0.94 9.13 -12.47
CA ALA A 117 1.77 10.07 -13.25
C ALA A 117 1.49 11.54 -12.88
N GLY A 118 2.46 12.41 -13.20
CA GLY A 118 2.33 13.86 -13.04
C GLY A 118 2.87 14.38 -11.71
N ALA A 119 2.15 15.26 -11.05
CA ALA A 119 2.60 15.99 -9.86
C ALA A 119 3.11 15.09 -8.71
N LEU A 120 2.63 13.84 -8.60
CA LEU A 120 3.11 12.91 -7.58
C LEU A 120 4.59 12.55 -7.77
N VAL A 121 5.03 12.40 -9.02
CA VAL A 121 6.45 12.05 -9.32
C VAL A 121 7.37 13.18 -8.89
N GLN A 122 7.02 14.43 -9.21
CA GLN A 122 7.78 15.62 -8.82
C GLN A 122 7.81 15.77 -7.29
N TRP A 123 6.64 15.63 -6.66
CA TRP A 123 6.54 15.65 -5.20
C TRP A 123 7.41 14.56 -4.55
N PHE A 124 7.37 13.33 -5.08
CA PHE A 124 8.16 12.22 -4.54
C PHE A 124 9.66 12.48 -4.65
N GLN A 125 10.13 13.00 -5.78
CA GLN A 125 11.54 13.36 -5.96
C GLN A 125 11.99 14.42 -4.96
N ALA A 126 11.17 15.43 -4.70
CA ALA A 126 11.44 16.45 -3.69
C ALA A 126 11.52 15.86 -2.27
N GLN A 127 10.66 14.87 -1.94
CA GLN A 127 10.67 14.19 -0.64
C GLN A 127 11.83 13.18 -0.50
N ALA A 128 12.20 12.51 -1.57
CA ALA A 128 13.31 11.56 -1.56
C ALA A 128 14.66 12.26 -1.27
N GLY A 129 14.80 13.52 -1.67
CA GLY A 129 15.98 14.32 -1.39
C GLY A 129 17.27 13.63 -1.88
N PRO A 130 18.31 13.54 -1.01
CA PRO A 130 19.59 12.92 -1.36
C PRO A 130 19.52 11.40 -1.51
N ARG A 131 18.38 10.77 -1.23
CA ARG A 131 18.18 9.33 -1.45
C ARG A 131 18.02 9.09 -2.93
N ASP A 132 18.84 8.21 -3.46
CA ASP A 132 18.75 7.75 -4.84
C ASP A 132 17.54 6.78 -5.00
N CYS A 133 16.32 7.31 -4.79
CA CYS A 133 15.07 6.58 -4.91
C CYS A 133 14.15 7.28 -5.92
N VAL A 134 13.74 6.55 -6.95
CA VAL A 134 12.94 7.08 -8.06
C VAL A 134 11.56 6.44 -8.07
N LEU A 135 10.51 7.25 -8.27
CA LEU A 135 9.16 6.78 -8.60
C LEU A 135 9.03 6.68 -10.12
N GLU A 136 9.02 5.44 -10.63
CA GLU A 136 8.93 5.15 -12.06
C GLU A 136 7.50 4.76 -12.44
N ILE A 137 6.94 5.48 -13.42
CA ILE A 137 5.61 5.19 -13.94
C ILE A 137 5.70 4.14 -15.05
N VAL A 138 5.11 2.98 -14.81
CA VAL A 138 5.01 1.91 -15.79
C VAL A 138 3.80 2.16 -16.68
N ARG A 139 4.04 2.50 -17.95
CA ARG A 139 2.99 2.72 -18.95
C ARG A 139 2.69 1.42 -19.67
N ARG A 140 1.43 1.27 -20.12
CA ARG A 140 1.09 0.24 -21.12
C ARG A 140 1.78 0.58 -22.42
N LEU A 141 2.26 -0.44 -23.12
CA LEU A 141 2.75 -0.26 -24.48
C LEU A 141 1.57 0.16 -25.36
N GLU A 142 1.70 1.30 -26.04
CA GLU A 142 0.71 1.77 -26.98
C GLU A 142 0.67 0.82 -28.19
N GLY A 143 -0.54 0.54 -28.72
CA GLY A 143 -0.73 -0.28 -29.89
C GLY A 143 -0.86 -1.79 -29.66
N VAL A 144 -0.80 -2.27 -28.42
CA VAL A 144 -0.99 -3.69 -28.11
C VAL A 144 -2.39 -3.90 -27.54
N SER A 145 -3.28 -4.50 -28.35
CA SER A 145 -4.60 -4.95 -27.91
C SER A 145 -4.48 -6.25 -27.10
N GLY A 146 -5.20 -6.35 -25.96
CA GLY A 146 -5.25 -7.53 -25.13
C GLY A 146 -4.71 -7.32 -23.71
N PHE A 147 -4.76 -8.39 -22.90
CA PHE A 147 -4.25 -8.36 -21.53
C PHE A 147 -2.74 -8.54 -21.52
N HIS A 148 -2.01 -7.46 -21.23
CA HIS A 148 -0.57 -7.52 -20.97
C HIS A 148 -0.26 -7.37 -19.49
N VAL A 149 0.45 -8.36 -18.95
CA VAL A 149 0.98 -8.28 -17.60
C VAL A 149 2.10 -7.25 -17.59
N LEU A 150 1.85 -6.09 -17.00
CA LEU A 150 2.90 -5.09 -16.79
C LEU A 150 3.99 -5.66 -15.88
N PRO A 151 5.27 -5.49 -16.22
CA PRO A 151 6.37 -5.99 -15.41
C PRO A 151 6.22 -5.59 -13.95
N LYS A 152 6.31 -6.59 -13.06
CA LYS A 152 6.25 -6.45 -11.59
C LYS A 152 4.88 -6.07 -11.01
N ARG A 153 3.93 -5.54 -11.78
CA ARG A 153 2.61 -5.14 -11.27
C ARG A 153 1.80 -6.33 -10.72
N TRP A 154 1.89 -7.49 -11.35
CA TRP A 154 1.22 -8.70 -10.87
C TRP A 154 1.55 -9.06 -9.41
N LEU A 155 2.71 -8.61 -8.89
CA LEU A 155 3.12 -8.87 -7.51
C LEU A 155 2.22 -8.15 -6.50
N VAL A 156 1.93 -6.88 -6.71
CA VAL A 156 1.03 -6.14 -5.83
C VAL A 156 -0.41 -6.59 -6.02
N GLU A 157 -0.82 -6.89 -7.26
CA GLU A 157 -2.16 -7.44 -7.56
C GLU A 157 -2.38 -8.79 -6.85
N ARG A 158 -1.37 -9.69 -6.86
CA ARG A 158 -1.38 -10.94 -6.10
C ARG A 158 -1.55 -10.69 -4.60
N THR A 159 -0.80 -9.74 -4.05
CA THR A 159 -0.88 -9.42 -2.61
C THR A 159 -2.25 -8.84 -2.26
N LEU A 160 -2.79 -7.94 -3.08
CA LEU A 160 -4.13 -7.42 -2.92
C LEU A 160 -5.19 -8.54 -2.99
N GLY A 161 -5.02 -9.47 -3.93
CA GLY A 161 -5.87 -10.66 -4.04
C GLY A 161 -5.83 -11.55 -2.79
N TRP A 162 -4.66 -11.75 -2.19
CA TRP A 162 -4.55 -12.49 -0.93
C TRP A 162 -5.20 -11.76 0.26
N LEU A 163 -5.07 -10.44 0.33
CA LEU A 163 -5.73 -9.65 1.35
C LEU A 163 -7.26 -9.76 1.28
N VAL A 164 -7.84 -9.89 0.07
CA VAL A 164 -9.29 -10.08 -0.11
C VAL A 164 -9.75 -11.47 0.32
N LYS A 165 -8.90 -12.49 0.24
CA LYS A 165 -9.24 -13.84 0.71
C LYS A 165 -9.42 -13.92 2.24
N SER A 166 -8.85 -13.00 2.99
CA SER A 166 -9.09 -12.89 4.43
C SER A 166 -10.40 -12.14 4.69
N ARG A 167 -11.36 -12.82 5.34
CA ARG A 167 -12.69 -12.26 5.65
C ARG A 167 -12.62 -10.90 6.36
N HIS A 168 -11.68 -10.71 7.28
CA HIS A 168 -11.49 -9.46 8.00
C HIS A 168 -10.82 -8.36 7.20
N LEU A 169 -10.17 -8.69 6.09
CA LEU A 169 -9.50 -7.76 5.20
C LEU A 169 -10.27 -7.55 3.88
N ALA A 170 -11.22 -8.44 3.56
CA ALA A 170 -12.03 -8.38 2.35
C ALA A 170 -13.05 -7.24 2.39
N ALA A 171 -13.61 -6.98 3.58
CA ALA A 171 -14.50 -5.86 3.82
C ALA A 171 -14.12 -5.24 5.16
N ILE A 172 -14.10 -3.91 5.25
CA ILE A 172 -13.92 -3.24 6.53
C ILE A 172 -15.29 -3.25 7.23
N THR A 173 -15.62 -4.39 7.82
CA THR A 173 -16.81 -4.56 8.64
C THR A 173 -16.45 -4.22 10.07
N LYS A 174 -17.13 -3.23 10.62
CA LYS A 174 -17.15 -2.77 12.02
C LYS A 174 -15.84 -2.22 12.57
N ARG A 175 -15.90 -0.97 13.03
CA ARG A 175 -15.32 -0.63 14.32
C ARG A 175 -15.83 0.66 14.94
N ARG A 176 -15.89 0.61 16.28
CA ARG A 176 -16.16 1.73 17.18
C ARG A 176 -15.30 2.94 16.84
N PRO A 177 -15.82 4.17 17.01
CA PRO A 177 -15.05 5.38 16.80
C PRO A 177 -13.87 5.42 17.77
N THR A 178 -12.68 5.47 17.23
CA THR A 178 -11.49 5.97 17.91
C THR A 178 -11.40 7.46 17.56
N PRO A 179 -10.97 8.34 18.50
CA PRO A 179 -10.87 9.77 18.20
C PRO A 179 -10.03 10.02 16.95
N ALA A 180 -10.41 11.08 16.24
CA ALA A 180 -9.88 11.48 14.94
C ALA A 180 -8.36 11.35 14.81
N ASN A 181 -7.94 10.93 13.61
CA ASN A 181 -6.57 10.82 13.11
C ASN A 181 -5.80 9.56 13.52
N GLN A 182 -5.72 8.66 12.59
CA GLN A 182 -4.84 7.50 12.41
C GLN A 182 -5.57 6.16 12.34
N CYS A 183 -6.07 5.84 11.16
CA CYS A 183 -6.25 4.46 10.75
C CYS A 183 -4.96 3.98 10.04
N SER A 184 -3.91 3.73 10.81
CA SER A 184 -2.80 2.88 10.39
C SER A 184 -3.11 1.45 10.82
N ILE A 185 -3.04 0.53 9.87
CA ILE A 185 -3.05 -0.92 10.10
C ILE A 185 -1.63 -1.37 10.28
#